data_941ae012114fa86ad91304fab3808e67
#
_entry.id   941ae012114fa86ad91304fab3808e67
#
_cell.length_a   1.000
_cell.length_b   1.000
_cell.length_c   1.000
_cell.angle_alpha   90.00
_cell.angle_beta   90.00
_cell.angle_gamma   90.00
#
_symmetry.space_group_name_H-M   'P 1'
#
loop_
_entity.id
_entity.type
_entity.pdbx_description
1 polymer ?
#
loop_
_entity_poly.entity_id
_entity_poly.type
_entity_poly.pdbx_seq_one_letter_code
_entity_poly.pdbx_strand_id
1 'polypeptide(L)'
;MCIRDSNNTVKKKKVKMSTGDKVFTVINTVIMILVCIAIVYPLYYVLLASVTDPVVVSSGKILLYPEAWYTNGYETTLKYQPLWTGYANTIKYTVLGTLISLVCTIPAGYALSRYDMVGRKPIMFLFTFTMFFSGGMIPMYLTVQQLHIYNTTWAMVLPVAVSAYNLIVCRSFFESGIPVELLEAAKIDGCSDFGFFFKIAIPLSKTII
;
A
#
# COMPACT_ATOMS: atom_id res chain seq x y z
N MET A 1 -37.77 15.20 30.96
CA MET A 1 -37.07 16.43 30.58
C MET A 1 -36.63 16.26 29.11
N CYS A 2 -37.43 16.83 28.18
CA CYS A 2 -37.27 16.65 26.75
C CYS A 2 -36.01 17.35 26.22
N ILE A 3 -35.08 16.58 25.66
CA ILE A 3 -34.00 17.11 24.83
C ILE A 3 -34.59 17.29 23.43
N ARG A 4 -34.74 18.55 23.05
CA ARG A 4 -35.26 19.04 21.77
C ARG A 4 -34.09 18.98 20.77
N ASP A 5 -34.08 17.99 19.87
CA ASP A 5 -33.15 17.91 18.76
C ASP A 5 -33.30 19.16 17.86
N SER A 6 -32.36 20.09 17.96
CA SER A 6 -32.25 21.18 17.01
C SER A 6 -31.54 20.71 15.74
N ASN A 7 -32.33 20.30 14.77
CA ASN A 7 -31.87 20.10 13.37
C ASN A 7 -31.46 21.47 12.78
N ASN A 8 -30.27 21.93 13.13
CA ASN A 8 -29.64 23.05 12.44
C ASN A 8 -29.00 22.53 11.16
N THR A 9 -29.79 22.45 10.09
CA THR A 9 -29.23 22.33 8.72
C THR A 9 -28.46 23.61 8.42
N VAL A 10 -27.16 23.58 8.64
CA VAL A 10 -26.24 24.64 8.24
C VAL A 10 -26.33 24.77 6.73
N LYS A 11 -27.14 25.71 6.22
CA LYS A 11 -27.16 26.11 4.81
C LYS A 11 -25.73 26.56 4.44
N LYS A 12 -24.99 25.74 3.71
CA LYS A 12 -23.69 26.12 3.12
C LYS A 12 -23.90 27.39 2.29
N LYS A 13 -23.54 28.54 2.84
CA LYS A 13 -23.52 29.82 2.13
C LYS A 13 -22.55 29.66 0.96
N LYS A 14 -23.06 29.68 -0.29
CA LYS A 14 -22.20 29.74 -1.48
C LYS A 14 -21.39 31.03 -1.41
N VAL A 15 -20.12 30.93 -1.06
CA VAL A 15 -19.19 32.05 -1.10
C VAL A 15 -19.07 32.49 -2.56
N LYS A 16 -19.40 33.75 -2.87
CA LYS A 16 -19.22 34.31 -4.22
C LYS A 16 -17.71 34.37 -4.49
N MET A 17 -17.23 33.58 -5.44
CA MET A 17 -15.83 33.62 -5.86
C MET A 17 -15.49 35.01 -6.44
N SER A 18 -14.38 35.58 -5.96
CA SER A 18 -13.81 36.80 -6.54
C SER A 18 -13.41 36.56 -8.02
N THR A 19 -13.31 37.62 -8.78
CA THR A 19 -12.82 37.55 -10.18
C THR A 19 -11.43 36.93 -10.26
N GLY A 20 -10.54 37.23 -9.29
CA GLY A 20 -9.22 36.63 -9.18
C GLY A 20 -9.29 35.11 -8.94
N ASP A 21 -10.19 34.65 -8.06
CA ASP A 21 -10.37 33.23 -7.78
C ASP A 21 -10.87 32.46 -9.00
N LYS A 22 -11.71 33.08 -9.81
CA LYS A 22 -12.21 32.48 -11.08
C LYS A 22 -11.06 32.32 -12.09
N VAL A 23 -10.26 33.36 -12.28
CA VAL A 23 -9.09 33.31 -13.19
C VAL A 23 -8.10 32.25 -12.73
N PHE A 24 -7.77 32.23 -11.44
CA PHE A 24 -6.91 31.20 -10.86
C PHE A 24 -7.47 29.79 -11.09
N THR A 25 -8.74 29.57 -10.83
CA THR A 25 -9.40 28.27 -11.02
C THR A 25 -9.34 27.83 -12.48
N VAL A 26 -9.58 28.75 -13.42
CA VAL A 26 -9.51 28.42 -14.88
C VAL A 26 -8.09 28.04 -15.27
N ILE A 27 -7.09 28.83 -14.90
CA ILE A 27 -5.69 28.56 -15.21
C ILE A 27 -5.27 27.20 -14.61
N ASN A 28 -5.57 26.98 -13.34
CA ASN A 28 -5.25 25.71 -12.66
C ASN A 28 -5.94 24.51 -13.35
N THR A 29 -7.22 24.67 -13.72
CA THR A 29 -7.95 23.61 -14.41
C THR A 29 -7.34 23.29 -15.78
N VAL A 30 -6.94 24.31 -16.54
CA VAL A 30 -6.27 24.12 -17.84
C VAL A 30 -4.96 23.38 -17.66
N ILE A 31 -4.13 23.80 -16.69
CA ILE A 31 -2.85 23.12 -16.38
C ILE A 31 -3.10 21.67 -15.99
N MET A 32 -4.08 21.39 -15.12
CA MET A 32 -4.41 20.03 -14.71
C MET A 32 -4.89 19.16 -15.86
N ILE A 33 -5.69 19.71 -16.79
CA ILE A 33 -6.11 18.99 -18.00
C ILE A 33 -4.92 18.66 -18.88
N LEU A 34 -3.99 19.59 -19.11
CA LEU A 34 -2.79 19.35 -19.90
C LEU A 34 -1.90 18.27 -19.27
N VAL A 35 -1.72 18.30 -17.95
CA VAL A 35 -0.99 17.26 -17.22
C VAL A 35 -1.69 15.91 -17.32
N CYS A 36 -3.01 15.86 -17.18
CA CYS A 36 -3.79 14.63 -17.35
C CYS A 36 -3.63 14.06 -18.77
N ILE A 37 -3.73 14.89 -19.81
CA ILE A 37 -3.53 14.45 -21.20
C ILE A 37 -2.11 13.89 -21.39
N ALA A 38 -1.08 14.57 -20.86
CA ALA A 38 0.30 14.11 -20.95
C ALA A 38 0.54 12.77 -20.28
N ILE A 39 -0.14 12.49 -19.15
CA ILE A 39 -0.05 11.22 -18.44
C ILE A 39 -0.89 10.12 -19.09
N VAL A 40 -2.08 10.46 -19.57
CA VAL A 40 -3.01 9.47 -20.15
C VAL A 40 -2.58 9.05 -21.57
N TYR A 41 -1.94 9.95 -22.33
CA TYR A 41 -1.53 9.66 -23.71
C TYR A 41 -0.63 8.42 -23.85
N PRO A 42 0.44 8.21 -23.07
CA PRO A 42 1.24 6.99 -23.17
C PRO A 42 0.44 5.71 -22.87
N LEU A 43 -0.50 5.76 -21.91
CA LEU A 43 -1.37 4.62 -21.58
C LEU A 43 -2.34 4.33 -22.74
N TYR A 44 -2.93 5.38 -23.29
CA TYR A 44 -3.79 5.29 -24.48
C TYR A 44 -3.04 4.71 -25.68
N TYR A 45 -1.79 5.17 -25.92
CA TYR A 45 -0.95 4.65 -27.00
C TYR A 45 -0.66 3.16 -26.82
N VAL A 46 -0.34 2.69 -25.61
CA VAL A 46 -0.11 1.26 -25.34
C VAL A 46 -1.36 0.43 -25.63
N LEU A 47 -2.54 0.93 -25.25
CA LEU A 47 -3.81 0.25 -25.54
C LEU A 47 -4.07 0.15 -27.05
N LEU A 48 -3.83 1.23 -27.80
CA LEU A 48 -3.95 1.20 -29.25
C LEU A 48 -2.92 0.28 -29.91
N ALA A 49 -1.68 0.36 -29.47
CA ALA A 49 -0.60 -0.49 -29.99
C ALA A 49 -0.88 -1.98 -29.76
N SER A 50 -1.57 -2.33 -28.68
CA SER A 50 -1.90 -3.73 -28.37
C SER A 50 -2.92 -4.36 -29.35
N VAL A 51 -3.70 -3.56 -30.04
CA VAL A 51 -4.73 -4.00 -31.01
C VAL A 51 -4.42 -3.62 -32.46
N THR A 52 -3.23 -3.04 -32.69
CA THR A 52 -2.78 -2.60 -34.02
C THR A 52 -1.70 -3.53 -34.55
N ASP A 53 -1.57 -3.63 -35.87
CA ASP A 53 -0.52 -4.43 -36.52
C ASP A 53 0.89 -4.01 -36.04
N PRO A 54 1.75 -4.96 -35.58
CA PRO A 54 3.10 -4.67 -35.12
C PRO A 54 3.98 -3.91 -36.11
N VAL A 55 3.76 -4.09 -37.43
CA VAL A 55 4.50 -3.37 -38.47
C VAL A 55 4.17 -1.89 -38.45
N VAL A 56 2.90 -1.53 -38.27
CA VAL A 56 2.45 -0.12 -38.15
C VAL A 56 2.99 0.53 -36.90
N VAL A 57 2.94 -0.19 -35.76
CA VAL A 57 3.48 0.30 -34.49
C VAL A 57 4.99 0.53 -34.58
N SER A 58 5.74 -0.41 -35.16
CA SER A 58 7.21 -0.33 -35.31
C SER A 58 7.66 0.75 -36.28
N SER A 59 6.80 1.17 -37.20
CA SER A 59 7.06 2.29 -38.13
C SER A 59 7.06 3.68 -37.48
N GLY A 60 6.71 3.76 -36.19
CA GLY A 60 6.70 4.99 -35.40
C GLY A 60 5.56 5.95 -35.76
N LYS A 61 4.53 5.50 -36.48
CA LYS A 61 3.36 6.34 -36.76
C LYS A 61 2.62 6.64 -35.46
N ILE A 62 2.22 7.92 -35.30
CA ILE A 62 1.39 8.34 -34.18
C ILE A 62 -0.01 7.77 -34.37
N LEU A 63 -0.40 6.86 -33.47
CA LEU A 63 -1.71 6.23 -33.48
C LEU A 63 -2.68 7.05 -32.64
N LEU A 64 -3.70 7.60 -33.30
CA LEU A 64 -4.88 8.18 -32.64
C LEU A 64 -6.06 7.22 -32.65
N TYR A 65 -6.08 6.29 -33.60
CA TYR A 65 -7.05 5.19 -33.71
C TYR A 65 -6.39 3.99 -34.42
N PRO A 66 -6.84 2.75 -34.20
CA PRO A 66 -6.29 1.58 -34.87
C PRO A 66 -6.66 1.60 -36.38
N GLU A 67 -5.66 1.48 -37.25
CA GLU A 67 -5.90 1.39 -38.71
C GLU A 67 -6.59 0.06 -39.09
N ALA A 68 -6.27 -1.02 -38.36
CA ALA A 68 -6.90 -2.33 -38.47
C ALA A 68 -6.86 -3.05 -37.12
N TRP A 69 -7.90 -3.81 -36.81
CA TRP A 69 -7.95 -4.61 -35.61
C TRP A 69 -7.08 -5.87 -35.75
N TYR A 70 -6.01 -5.98 -34.99
CA TYR A 70 -5.08 -7.09 -34.99
C TYR A 70 -5.02 -7.75 -33.61
N THR A 71 -5.68 -8.88 -33.45
CA THR A 71 -5.82 -9.59 -32.16
C THR A 71 -4.88 -10.79 -32.00
N ASN A 72 -4.12 -11.16 -33.06
CA ASN A 72 -3.21 -12.32 -33.03
C ASN A 72 -2.14 -12.21 -31.94
N GLY A 73 -1.74 -10.98 -31.56
CA GLY A 73 -0.82 -10.75 -30.44
C GLY A 73 -1.36 -11.29 -29.12
N TYR A 74 -2.65 -11.08 -28.85
CA TYR A 74 -3.30 -11.62 -27.66
C TYR A 74 -3.40 -13.14 -27.69
N GLU A 75 -3.75 -13.71 -28.84
CA GLU A 75 -3.83 -15.16 -28.99
C GLU A 75 -2.48 -15.83 -28.75
N THR A 76 -1.40 -15.28 -29.31
CA THR A 76 -0.04 -15.75 -29.11
C THR A 76 0.39 -15.62 -27.64
N THR A 77 0.08 -14.48 -27.01
CA THR A 77 0.41 -14.22 -25.62
C THR A 77 -0.33 -15.17 -24.67
N LEU A 78 -1.63 -15.42 -24.92
CA LEU A 78 -2.41 -16.35 -24.10
C LEU A 78 -1.94 -17.80 -24.22
N LYS A 79 -1.37 -18.20 -25.34
CA LYS A 79 -0.77 -19.54 -25.55
C LYS A 79 0.62 -19.67 -24.93
N TYR A 80 1.25 -18.55 -24.51
CA TYR A 80 2.61 -18.56 -23.98
C TYR A 80 2.61 -19.02 -22.52
N GLN A 81 2.96 -20.29 -22.30
CA GLN A 81 2.95 -20.94 -20.99
C GLN A 81 3.76 -20.21 -19.89
N PRO A 82 4.96 -19.63 -20.16
CA PRO A 82 5.72 -18.91 -19.14
C PRO A 82 4.96 -17.70 -18.55
N LEU A 83 4.03 -17.07 -19.30
CA LEU A 83 3.20 -15.99 -18.81
C LEU A 83 2.33 -16.45 -17.63
N TRP A 84 1.63 -17.56 -17.80
CA TRP A 84 0.73 -18.11 -16.77
C TRP A 84 1.50 -18.59 -15.54
N THR A 85 2.68 -19.18 -15.74
CA THR A 85 3.59 -19.54 -14.64
C THR A 85 4.05 -18.29 -13.90
N GLY A 86 4.36 -17.20 -14.61
CA GLY A 86 4.71 -15.90 -14.01
C GLY A 86 3.58 -15.33 -13.17
N TYR A 87 2.34 -15.31 -13.68
CA TYR A 87 1.17 -14.86 -12.93
C TYR A 87 0.92 -15.71 -11.69
N ALA A 88 0.96 -17.03 -11.82
CA ALA A 88 0.78 -17.94 -10.68
C ALA A 88 1.83 -17.70 -9.58
N ASN A 89 3.09 -17.52 -9.95
CA ASN A 89 4.16 -17.20 -9.01
C ASN A 89 3.96 -15.82 -8.37
N THR A 90 3.56 -14.81 -9.14
CA THR A 90 3.29 -13.47 -8.59
C THR A 90 2.17 -13.51 -7.57
N ILE A 91 1.06 -14.18 -7.87
CA ILE A 91 -0.05 -14.34 -6.92
C ILE A 91 0.43 -15.07 -5.66
N LYS A 92 1.18 -16.17 -5.83
CA LYS A 92 1.73 -16.94 -4.71
C LYS A 92 2.63 -16.08 -3.82
N TYR A 93 3.57 -15.33 -4.39
CA TYR A 93 4.49 -14.48 -3.62
C TYR A 93 3.77 -13.32 -2.95
N THR A 94 2.80 -12.72 -3.62
CA THR A 94 1.99 -11.64 -3.05
C THR A 94 1.17 -12.13 -1.86
N VAL A 95 0.45 -13.22 -2.02
CA VAL A 95 -0.39 -13.76 -0.93
C VAL A 95 0.48 -14.19 0.26
N LEU A 96 1.54 -14.98 0.02
CA LEU A 96 2.42 -15.43 1.09
C LEU A 96 3.16 -14.26 1.75
N GLY A 97 3.70 -13.33 0.97
CA GLY A 97 4.41 -12.16 1.46
C GLY A 97 3.52 -11.26 2.30
N THR A 98 2.30 -10.98 1.84
CA THR A 98 1.33 -10.18 2.58
C THR A 98 0.93 -10.85 3.89
N LEU A 99 0.60 -12.15 3.88
CA LEU A 99 0.25 -12.88 5.09
C LEU A 99 1.37 -12.86 6.12
N ILE A 100 2.60 -13.14 5.72
CA ILE A 100 3.76 -13.14 6.62
C ILE A 100 4.01 -11.72 7.14
N SER A 101 3.93 -10.72 6.26
CA SER A 101 4.09 -9.31 6.65
C SER A 101 3.07 -8.89 7.71
N LEU A 102 1.79 -9.23 7.53
CA LEU A 102 0.73 -8.93 8.50
C LEU A 102 0.97 -9.65 9.83
N VAL A 103 1.25 -10.96 9.78
CA VAL A 103 1.49 -11.78 10.98
C VAL A 103 2.71 -11.29 11.76
N CYS A 104 3.73 -10.74 11.12
CA CYS A 104 4.90 -10.19 11.80
C CYS A 104 4.69 -8.74 12.23
N THR A 105 4.13 -7.88 11.36
CA THR A 105 4.08 -6.43 11.59
C THR A 105 3.03 -6.04 12.62
N ILE A 106 1.84 -6.66 12.59
CA ILE A 106 0.73 -6.27 13.47
C ILE A 106 1.05 -6.59 14.94
N PRO A 107 1.45 -7.82 15.32
CA PRO A 107 1.81 -8.09 16.70
C PRO A 107 3.02 -7.30 17.18
N ALA A 108 4.04 -7.13 16.32
CA ALA A 108 5.22 -6.35 16.65
C ALA A 108 4.89 -4.86 16.83
N GLY A 109 4.07 -4.28 15.95
CA GLY A 109 3.58 -2.89 16.07
C GLY A 109 2.78 -2.69 17.35
N TYR A 110 1.88 -3.62 17.69
CA TYR A 110 1.14 -3.59 18.94
C TYR A 110 2.05 -3.69 20.15
N ALA A 111 2.96 -4.66 20.20
CA ALA A 111 3.90 -4.81 21.32
C ALA A 111 4.74 -3.55 21.53
N LEU A 112 5.28 -2.99 20.45
CA LEU A 112 6.10 -1.77 20.49
C LEU A 112 5.28 -0.49 20.77
N SER A 113 3.95 -0.50 20.65
CA SER A 113 3.09 0.61 21.07
C SER A 113 2.90 0.64 22.59
N ARG A 114 3.02 -0.51 23.25
CA ARG A 114 2.79 -0.65 24.68
C ARG A 114 3.83 0.10 25.51
N TYR A 115 3.38 0.90 26.49
CA TYR A 115 4.27 1.68 27.36
C TYR A 115 5.02 0.80 28.39
N ASP A 116 4.42 -0.34 28.77
CA ASP A 116 4.95 -1.31 29.73
C ASP A 116 5.96 -2.30 29.13
N MET A 117 6.18 -2.25 27.81
CA MET A 117 7.15 -3.12 27.13
C MET A 117 8.60 -2.72 27.45
N VAL A 118 9.34 -3.65 28.09
CA VAL A 118 10.76 -3.49 28.35
C VAL A 118 11.57 -3.56 27.04
N GLY A 119 12.49 -2.61 26.85
CA GLY A 119 13.33 -2.59 25.63
C GLY A 119 12.69 -1.91 24.41
N ARG A 120 11.49 -1.32 24.54
CA ARG A 120 10.80 -0.62 23.46
C ARG A 120 11.68 0.40 22.73
N LYS A 121 12.38 1.26 23.47
CA LYS A 121 13.21 2.34 22.90
C LYS A 121 14.38 1.84 22.05
N PRO A 122 15.26 0.93 22.54
CA PRO A 122 16.36 0.42 21.74
C PRO A 122 15.88 -0.39 20.52
N ILE A 123 14.81 -1.18 20.65
CA ILE A 123 14.25 -1.91 19.51
C ILE A 123 13.74 -0.93 18.44
N MET A 124 13.01 0.10 18.82
CA MET A 124 12.54 1.13 17.89
C MET A 124 13.70 1.89 17.24
N PHE A 125 14.76 2.17 18.00
CA PHE A 125 15.96 2.78 17.43
C PHE A 125 16.59 1.89 16.35
N LEU A 126 16.71 0.58 16.58
CA LEU A 126 17.23 -0.36 15.58
C LEU A 126 16.37 -0.39 14.32
N PHE A 127 15.05 -0.49 14.44
CA PHE A 127 14.17 -0.44 13.27
C PHE A 127 14.29 0.89 12.50
N THR A 128 14.32 2.01 13.21
CA THR A 128 14.51 3.32 12.58
C THR A 128 15.88 3.44 11.92
N PHE A 129 16.92 2.93 12.56
CA PHE A 129 18.27 2.89 11.98
C PHE A 129 18.30 2.10 10.67
N THR A 130 17.71 0.91 10.62
CA THR A 130 17.66 0.10 9.40
C THR A 130 16.86 0.76 8.25
N MET A 131 15.99 1.70 8.55
CA MET A 131 15.26 2.46 7.52
C MET A 131 16.19 3.43 6.75
N PHE A 132 17.19 4.00 7.42
CA PHE A 132 18.14 4.94 6.81
C PHE A 132 19.43 4.27 6.34
N PHE A 133 19.82 3.15 6.96
CA PHE A 133 21.06 2.45 6.67
C PHE A 133 20.75 1.04 6.17
N SER A 134 20.80 0.84 4.86
CA SER A 134 20.69 -0.48 4.24
C SER A 134 22.08 -1.01 3.89
N GLY A 135 22.28 -2.31 4.07
CA GLY A 135 23.53 -2.97 3.66
C GLY A 135 23.74 -3.05 2.15
N GLY A 136 22.68 -2.78 1.36
CA GLY A 136 22.72 -2.89 -0.09
C GLY A 136 22.44 -4.32 -0.60
N MET A 137 22.55 -4.50 -1.90
CA MET A 137 22.18 -5.74 -2.59
C MET A 137 23.14 -6.89 -2.29
N ILE A 138 24.45 -6.62 -2.19
CA ILE A 138 25.46 -7.69 -2.00
C ILE A 138 25.30 -8.38 -0.64
N PRO A 139 25.25 -7.70 0.51
CA PRO A 139 24.99 -8.33 1.80
C PRO A 139 23.66 -9.07 1.87
N MET A 140 22.60 -8.55 1.22
CA MET A 140 21.32 -9.22 1.14
C MET A 140 21.45 -10.56 0.39
N TYR A 141 22.10 -10.58 -0.76
CA TYR A 141 22.35 -11.80 -1.53
C TYR A 141 23.14 -12.84 -0.72
N LEU A 142 24.23 -12.42 -0.06
CA LEU A 142 25.05 -13.31 0.76
C LEU A 142 24.25 -13.90 1.93
N THR A 143 23.37 -13.11 2.56
CA THR A 143 22.49 -13.58 3.64
C THR A 143 21.52 -14.65 3.12
N VAL A 144 20.89 -14.40 1.99
CA VAL A 144 19.97 -15.36 1.35
C VAL A 144 20.70 -16.67 1.00
N GLN A 145 21.94 -16.59 0.53
CA GLN A 145 22.78 -17.75 0.21
C GLN A 145 23.17 -18.51 1.47
N GLN A 146 23.62 -17.82 2.54
CA GLN A 146 23.98 -18.43 3.83
C GLN A 146 22.80 -19.15 4.50
N LEU A 147 21.60 -18.61 4.34
CA LEU A 147 20.35 -19.23 4.83
C LEU A 147 19.89 -20.41 3.99
N HIS A 148 20.59 -20.74 2.91
CA HIS A 148 20.24 -21.82 1.97
C HIS A 148 18.83 -21.69 1.34
N ILE A 149 18.30 -20.47 1.28
CA ILE A 149 16.98 -20.18 0.67
C ILE A 149 17.09 -19.64 -0.76
N TYR A 150 18.31 -19.55 -1.31
CA TYR A 150 18.54 -19.10 -2.68
C TYR A 150 17.74 -19.94 -3.69
N ASN A 151 17.19 -19.28 -4.69
CA ASN A 151 16.33 -19.88 -5.73
C ASN A 151 15.06 -20.59 -5.19
N THR A 152 14.55 -20.15 -4.04
CA THR A 152 13.29 -20.64 -3.46
C THR A 152 12.27 -19.50 -3.34
N THR A 153 10.99 -19.86 -3.10
CA THR A 153 9.94 -18.90 -2.78
C THR A 153 10.31 -18.01 -1.57
N TRP A 154 11.04 -18.57 -0.62
CA TRP A 154 11.44 -17.87 0.61
C TRP A 154 12.45 -16.76 0.37
N ALA A 155 13.28 -16.88 -0.66
CA ALA A 155 14.20 -15.82 -1.06
C ALA A 155 13.49 -14.55 -1.52
N MET A 156 12.27 -14.68 -2.05
CA MET A 156 11.46 -13.55 -2.50
C MET A 156 10.61 -12.95 -1.37
N VAL A 157 10.20 -13.75 -0.40
CA VAL A 157 9.24 -13.35 0.63
C VAL A 157 9.91 -12.87 1.92
N LEU A 158 10.91 -13.60 2.45
CA LEU A 158 11.48 -13.30 3.77
C LEU A 158 12.24 -11.96 3.86
N PRO A 159 13.05 -11.56 2.87
CA PRO A 159 13.79 -10.30 2.96
C PRO A 159 12.91 -9.05 3.06
N VAL A 160 11.68 -9.13 2.54
CA VAL A 160 10.72 -8.01 2.52
C VAL A 160 9.54 -8.22 3.48
N ALA A 161 9.57 -9.29 4.28
CA ALA A 161 8.48 -9.68 5.18
C ALA A 161 8.14 -8.60 6.22
N VAL A 162 9.12 -7.87 6.73
CA VAL A 162 8.92 -6.79 7.71
C VAL A 162 9.53 -5.50 7.17
N SER A 163 8.68 -4.53 6.90
CA SER A 163 9.09 -3.17 6.55
C SER A 163 9.17 -2.32 7.83
N ALA A 164 10.31 -1.69 8.08
CA ALA A 164 10.48 -0.78 9.22
C ALA A 164 9.48 0.38 9.16
N TYR A 165 9.20 0.92 7.97
CA TYR A 165 8.19 1.96 7.78
C TYR A 165 6.79 1.49 8.21
N ASN A 166 6.34 0.34 7.70
CA ASN A 166 5.03 -0.20 8.04
C ASN A 166 4.90 -0.50 9.53
N LEU A 167 5.98 -1.00 10.15
CA LEU A 167 6.03 -1.24 11.59
C LEU A 167 5.87 0.05 12.40
N ILE A 168 6.54 1.14 12.01
CA ILE A 168 6.45 2.44 12.68
C ILE A 168 5.03 3.00 12.54
N VAL A 169 4.43 2.93 11.34
CA VAL A 169 3.05 3.38 11.10
C VAL A 169 2.06 2.56 11.92
N CYS A 170 2.21 1.23 11.91
CA CYS A 170 1.36 0.32 12.68
C CYS A 170 1.46 0.60 14.20
N ARG A 171 2.69 0.76 14.72
CA ARG A 171 2.91 1.15 16.10
C ARG A 171 2.24 2.49 16.45
N SER A 172 2.44 3.51 15.62
CA SER A 172 1.88 4.84 15.85
C SER A 172 0.35 4.82 15.88
N PHE A 173 -0.26 4.01 15.01
CA PHE A 173 -1.70 3.80 14.99
C PHE A 173 -2.20 3.17 16.30
N PHE A 174 -1.56 2.10 16.79
CA PHE A 174 -1.94 1.48 18.06
C PHE A 174 -1.72 2.41 19.26
N GLU A 175 -0.66 3.23 19.24
CA GLU A 175 -0.34 4.18 20.31
C GLU A 175 -1.38 5.31 20.42
N SER A 176 -1.89 5.80 19.28
CA SER A 176 -2.88 6.88 19.24
C SER A 176 -4.33 6.39 19.22
N GLY A 177 -4.58 5.20 18.69
CA GLY A 177 -5.92 4.67 18.47
C GLY A 177 -6.50 3.84 19.61
N ILE A 178 -5.66 3.34 20.54
CA ILE A 178 -6.10 2.55 21.69
C ILE A 178 -5.76 3.29 22.97
N PRO A 179 -6.76 3.87 23.69
CA PRO A 179 -6.55 4.53 24.97
C PRO A 179 -5.96 3.56 26.01
N VAL A 180 -5.03 4.06 26.84
CA VAL A 180 -4.37 3.27 27.89
C VAL A 180 -5.38 2.80 28.93
N GLU A 181 -6.39 3.61 29.20
CA GLU A 181 -7.49 3.34 30.14
C GLU A 181 -8.27 2.07 29.76
N LEU A 182 -8.41 1.81 28.46
CA LEU A 182 -9.08 0.59 27.97
C LEU A 182 -8.28 -0.68 28.31
N LEU A 183 -6.96 -0.59 28.25
CA LEU A 183 -6.08 -1.67 28.63
C LEU A 183 -6.10 -1.92 30.13
N GLU A 184 -6.09 -0.84 30.92
CA GLU A 184 -6.14 -0.91 32.39
C GLU A 184 -7.47 -1.50 32.87
N ALA A 185 -8.59 -1.09 32.30
CA ALA A 185 -9.89 -1.67 32.57
C ALA A 185 -9.93 -3.17 32.25
N ALA A 186 -9.43 -3.57 31.05
CA ALA A 186 -9.38 -4.97 30.67
C ALA A 186 -8.49 -5.82 31.59
N LYS A 187 -7.40 -5.26 32.14
CA LYS A 187 -6.57 -5.94 33.13
C LYS A 187 -7.30 -6.13 34.46
N ILE A 188 -8.08 -5.14 34.90
CA ILE A 188 -8.91 -5.27 36.11
C ILE A 188 -9.95 -6.39 35.93
N ASP A 189 -10.52 -6.51 34.75
CA ASP A 189 -11.45 -7.57 34.38
C ASP A 189 -10.79 -8.95 34.17
N GLY A 190 -9.49 -9.07 34.43
CA GLY A 190 -8.73 -10.33 34.34
C GLY A 190 -8.40 -10.75 32.89
N CYS A 191 -8.52 -9.83 31.92
CA CYS A 191 -8.16 -10.12 30.53
C CYS A 191 -6.63 -10.23 30.38
N SER A 192 -6.16 -11.33 29.76
CA SER A 192 -4.75 -11.50 29.45
C SER A 192 -4.31 -10.57 28.30
N ASP A 193 -3.01 -10.28 28.18
CA ASP A 193 -2.46 -9.43 27.11
C ASP A 193 -2.79 -9.98 25.71
N PHE A 194 -2.72 -11.30 25.51
CA PHE A 194 -3.15 -11.95 24.26
C PHE A 194 -4.66 -11.82 24.03
N GLY A 195 -5.45 -11.99 25.12
CA GLY A 195 -6.91 -11.79 25.05
C GLY A 195 -7.26 -10.37 24.63
N PHE A 196 -6.61 -9.39 25.20
CA PHE A 196 -6.79 -7.98 24.82
C PHE A 196 -6.40 -7.73 23.36
N PHE A 197 -5.26 -8.27 22.92
CA PHE A 197 -4.80 -8.10 21.54
C PHE A 197 -5.82 -8.62 20.53
N PHE A 198 -6.25 -9.88 20.67
CA PHE A 198 -7.15 -10.51 19.68
C PHE A 198 -8.60 -10.03 19.79
N LYS A 199 -9.12 -9.79 20.99
CA LYS A 199 -10.53 -9.48 21.21
C LYS A 199 -10.86 -7.99 21.16
N ILE A 200 -9.87 -7.13 21.45
CA ILE A 200 -10.09 -5.69 21.57
C ILE A 200 -9.22 -4.92 20.57
N ALA A 201 -7.89 -5.09 20.62
CA ALA A 201 -6.98 -4.30 19.82
C ALA A 201 -7.15 -4.54 18.31
N ILE A 202 -7.18 -5.78 17.84
CA ILE A 202 -7.38 -6.12 16.41
C ILE A 202 -8.73 -5.60 15.89
N PRO A 203 -9.90 -5.87 16.54
CA PRO A 203 -11.18 -5.37 16.04
C PRO A 203 -11.29 -3.85 15.97
N LEU A 204 -10.70 -3.13 16.92
CA LEU A 204 -10.67 -1.67 16.90
C LEU A 204 -9.74 -1.09 15.82
N SER A 205 -8.79 -1.90 15.35
CA SER A 205 -7.74 -1.47 14.43
C SER A 205 -7.96 -1.94 12.98
N LYS A 206 -9.19 -2.24 12.58
CA LYS A 206 -9.55 -2.71 11.22
C LYS A 206 -9.09 -1.76 10.10
N THR A 207 -8.91 -0.48 10.40
CA THR A 207 -8.50 0.54 9.42
C THR A 207 -7.02 0.48 9.06
N ILE A 208 -6.16 -0.15 9.89
CA ILE A 208 -4.73 -0.27 9.64
C ILE A 208 -4.36 -1.67 9.09
N ILE A 209 -5.24 -2.65 9.26
CA ILE A 209 -5.08 -4.02 8.79
C ILE A 209 -5.61 -4.17 7.37
#